data_6b520a51d063cc0f577aa4877c3fac3c
#
_entry.id   6b520a51d063cc0f577aa4877c3fac3c
#
_cell.length_a   1.000
_cell.length_b   1.000
_cell.length_c   1.000
_cell.angle_alpha   90.00
_cell.angle_beta   90.00
_cell.angle_gamma   90.00
#
_symmetry.space_group_name_H-M   'P 1'
#
loop_
_entity.id
_entity.type
_entity.pdbx_description
1 polymer ?
#
loop_
_entity_poly.entity_id
_entity_poly.type
_entity_poly.pdbx_seq_one_letter_code
_entity_poly.pdbx_strand_id
1 'polypeptide(L)'
;MDIITMDHGSGGVRTAQLIEEILVPAFGNAALNEMGDGAVLPDLGGQLVFSTDSFVVTPWKFPGGDIGKLAVCGTVNDLCMAGGKPLYLSLSLILEEGLPMDDLRTVVDSIARTAKEAGVQIVTGDTKVVERGSADGLYINTAGIGVLRAPGLGRAALRPGDAVLISGSVGCHGAAVMMARGELPVEGDLRSDCRPLHDLSAAALAAGGVRILRDPTRGGVATTLNEFLEGGPLCIDLEEESIPVDAPVAAACDLLGLDPLYAACEGRMLAVTAPESAEAVLSALRALPGGEGACRIGTVGNARPGKVVLHTALGGSRILGKLTGAQLPRIC
;
A
#
# COMPACT_ATOMS: atom_id res chain seq x y z
N MET A 1 18.18 -28.90 3.07
CA MET A 1 17.36 -27.78 2.57
C MET A 1 18.20 -27.03 1.56
N ASP A 2 17.67 -26.82 0.39
CA ASP A 2 18.33 -25.95 -0.59
C ASP A 2 18.24 -24.51 -0.12
N ILE A 3 19.34 -23.79 -0.22
CA ILE A 3 19.47 -22.39 0.21
C ILE A 3 19.99 -21.53 -0.93
N ILE A 4 19.71 -20.24 -0.86
CA ILE A 4 20.33 -19.24 -1.73
C ILE A 4 21.82 -19.14 -1.40
N THR A 5 22.64 -19.13 -2.44
CA THR A 5 24.09 -18.92 -2.37
C THR A 5 24.49 -17.76 -3.26
N MET A 6 25.68 -17.21 -3.08
CA MET A 6 26.21 -16.13 -3.92
C MET A 6 26.16 -16.45 -5.42
N ASP A 7 26.28 -17.73 -5.81
CA ASP A 7 26.22 -18.17 -7.21
C ASP A 7 24.85 -17.92 -7.87
N HIS A 8 23.77 -17.86 -7.09
CA HIS A 8 22.44 -17.55 -7.63
C HIS A 8 22.30 -16.08 -8.07
N GLY A 9 23.22 -15.21 -7.65
CA GLY A 9 23.26 -13.80 -8.07
C GLY A 9 24.42 -13.43 -9.00
N SER A 10 25.25 -14.41 -9.43
CA SER A 10 26.49 -14.16 -10.18
C SER A 10 26.31 -14.03 -11.70
N GLY A 11 25.11 -14.24 -12.24
CA GLY A 11 24.83 -14.26 -13.68
C GLY A 11 25.21 -15.57 -14.38
N GLY A 12 25.61 -16.63 -13.61
CA GLY A 12 26.03 -17.93 -14.14
C GLY A 12 24.88 -18.95 -14.19
N VAL A 13 25.27 -20.24 -14.23
CA VAL A 13 24.33 -21.38 -14.36
C VAL A 13 23.29 -21.40 -13.23
N ARG A 14 23.70 -21.10 -11.99
CA ARG A 14 22.78 -21.08 -10.85
C ARG A 14 21.75 -19.97 -10.95
N THR A 15 22.13 -18.81 -11.45
CA THR A 15 21.20 -17.71 -11.72
C THR A 15 20.20 -18.12 -12.80
N ALA A 16 20.66 -18.71 -13.90
CA ALA A 16 19.79 -19.20 -14.96
C ALA A 16 18.79 -20.24 -14.42
N GLN A 17 19.24 -21.20 -13.64
CA GLN A 17 18.38 -22.19 -13.00
C GLN A 17 17.31 -21.53 -12.10
N LEU A 18 17.68 -20.57 -11.26
CA LEU A 18 16.75 -19.84 -10.40
C LEU A 18 15.65 -19.16 -11.25
N ILE A 19 16.03 -18.51 -12.34
CA ILE A 19 15.12 -17.84 -13.24
C ILE A 19 14.19 -18.85 -13.93
N GLU A 20 14.75 -19.90 -14.53
CA GLU A 20 13.99 -20.89 -15.31
C GLU A 20 13.08 -21.77 -14.45
N GLU A 21 13.51 -22.14 -13.25
CA GLU A 21 12.77 -23.09 -12.38
C GLU A 21 11.79 -22.41 -11.42
N ILE A 22 12.00 -21.12 -11.09
CA ILE A 22 11.18 -20.42 -10.09
C ILE A 22 10.49 -19.18 -10.68
N LEU A 23 11.23 -18.26 -11.31
CA LEU A 23 10.66 -16.97 -11.70
C LEU A 23 9.82 -17.04 -12.98
N VAL A 24 10.33 -17.72 -14.02
CA VAL A 24 9.58 -17.86 -15.29
C VAL A 24 8.29 -18.64 -15.12
N PRO A 25 8.22 -19.76 -14.39
CA PRO A 25 6.95 -20.45 -14.16
C PRO A 25 5.91 -19.61 -13.41
N ALA A 26 6.37 -18.73 -12.51
CA ALA A 26 5.50 -17.88 -11.71
C ALA A 26 4.97 -16.66 -12.48
N PHE A 27 5.81 -16.05 -13.32
CA PHE A 27 5.55 -14.74 -13.93
C PHE A 27 5.45 -14.76 -15.45
N GLY A 28 5.72 -15.89 -16.11
CA GLY A 28 5.87 -16.01 -17.56
C GLY A 28 4.74 -15.33 -18.35
N ASN A 29 5.14 -14.48 -19.28
CA ASN A 29 4.30 -13.80 -20.26
C ASN A 29 5.13 -13.44 -21.50
N ALA A 30 4.47 -12.95 -22.55
CA ALA A 30 5.15 -12.71 -23.83
C ALA A 30 6.36 -11.76 -23.70
N ALA A 31 6.26 -10.70 -22.89
CA ALA A 31 7.36 -9.75 -22.72
C ALA A 31 8.50 -10.31 -21.85
N LEU A 32 8.18 -10.97 -20.73
CA LEU A 32 9.18 -11.56 -19.84
C LEU A 32 9.93 -12.70 -20.50
N ASN A 33 9.25 -13.54 -21.28
CA ASN A 33 9.82 -14.73 -21.92
C ASN A 33 10.83 -14.41 -23.05
N GLU A 34 10.90 -13.17 -23.52
CA GLU A 34 11.95 -12.72 -24.43
C GLU A 34 13.34 -12.70 -23.76
N MET A 35 13.39 -12.68 -22.42
CA MET A 35 14.63 -12.71 -21.61
C MET A 35 15.66 -11.66 -22.04
N GLY A 36 15.19 -10.50 -22.56
CA GLY A 36 16.04 -9.39 -22.95
C GLY A 36 16.43 -8.48 -21.78
N ASP A 37 17.32 -7.52 -22.01
CA ASP A 37 17.74 -6.53 -20.99
C ASP A 37 16.60 -5.61 -20.53
N GLY A 38 15.49 -5.61 -21.24
CA GLY A 38 14.28 -4.86 -20.90
C GLY A 38 13.07 -5.40 -21.63
N ALA A 39 11.88 -5.05 -21.16
CA ALA A 39 10.63 -5.44 -21.77
C ALA A 39 10.18 -4.41 -22.81
N VAL A 40 9.89 -4.85 -24.03
CA VAL A 40 9.23 -4.02 -25.05
C VAL A 40 7.72 -4.13 -24.82
N LEU A 41 7.12 -3.00 -24.44
CA LEU A 41 5.69 -2.92 -24.17
C LEU A 41 4.94 -2.42 -25.42
N PRO A 42 3.67 -2.83 -25.62
CA PRO A 42 2.85 -2.30 -26.70
C PRO A 42 2.58 -0.81 -26.50
N ASP A 43 2.11 -0.14 -27.53
CA ASP A 43 1.54 1.21 -27.39
C ASP A 43 0.32 1.14 -26.46
N LEU A 44 0.42 1.81 -25.31
CA LEU A 44 -0.62 1.79 -24.26
C LEU A 44 -1.75 2.81 -24.53
N GLY A 45 -1.55 3.72 -25.45
CA GLY A 45 -2.50 4.78 -25.79
C GLY A 45 -2.88 5.65 -24.61
N GLY A 46 -2.43 6.90 -24.56
CA GLY A 46 -2.77 7.86 -23.52
C GLY A 46 -1.59 8.22 -22.59
N GLN A 47 -1.89 9.03 -21.57
CA GLN A 47 -0.89 9.47 -20.59
C GLN A 47 -0.53 8.34 -19.64
N LEU A 48 0.76 8.16 -19.38
CA LEU A 48 1.25 7.13 -18.48
C LEU A 48 1.33 7.64 -17.03
N VAL A 49 1.10 6.72 -16.10
CA VAL A 49 1.41 6.86 -14.68
C VAL A 49 2.53 5.89 -14.35
N PHE A 50 3.51 6.35 -13.57
CA PHE A 50 4.66 5.55 -13.16
C PHE A 50 4.90 5.75 -11.66
N SER A 51 5.14 4.65 -10.94
CA SER A 51 5.56 4.66 -9.53
C SER A 51 6.62 3.60 -9.28
N THR A 52 7.37 3.76 -8.20
CA THR A 52 8.34 2.77 -7.71
C THR A 52 8.39 2.79 -6.19
N ASP A 53 8.52 1.60 -5.59
CA ASP A 53 8.63 1.47 -4.14
C ASP A 53 9.56 0.31 -3.77
N SER A 54 10.13 0.38 -2.56
CA SER A 54 11.06 -0.61 -2.02
C SER A 54 10.53 -1.14 -0.69
N PHE A 55 10.57 -2.44 -0.52
CA PHE A 55 9.97 -3.16 0.60
C PHE A 55 11.04 -3.85 1.42
N VAL A 56 11.07 -3.54 2.71
CA VAL A 56 12.07 -3.99 3.68
C VAL A 56 11.42 -4.45 4.99
N VAL A 57 10.14 -4.84 4.93
CA VAL A 57 9.38 -5.27 6.11
C VAL A 57 10.06 -6.43 6.83
N THR A 58 10.10 -6.35 8.16
CA THR A 58 10.59 -7.46 8.99
C THR A 58 9.61 -7.71 10.14
N PRO A 59 9.21 -8.98 10.39
CA PRO A 59 9.50 -10.17 9.59
C PRO A 59 8.87 -10.08 8.20
N TRP A 60 9.46 -10.74 7.20
CA TRP A 60 8.96 -10.73 5.83
C TRP A 60 7.59 -11.40 5.67
N LYS A 61 7.19 -12.24 6.64
CA LYS A 61 5.88 -12.90 6.74
C LYS A 61 5.15 -12.43 7.98
N PHE A 62 3.90 -12.01 7.82
CA PHE A 62 3.06 -11.47 8.89
C PHE A 62 1.61 -11.93 8.74
N PRO A 63 0.76 -11.85 9.76
CA PRO A 63 -0.64 -12.18 9.65
C PRO A 63 -1.32 -11.36 8.54
N GLY A 64 -1.94 -12.04 7.57
CA GLY A 64 -2.62 -11.40 6.44
C GLY A 64 -1.78 -11.21 5.17
N GLY A 65 -0.45 -11.45 5.22
CA GLY A 65 0.41 -11.31 4.05
C GLY A 65 1.88 -11.63 4.27
N ASP A 66 2.65 -11.21 3.30
CA ASP A 66 4.10 -11.30 3.26
C ASP A 66 4.67 -10.15 2.40
N ILE A 67 5.99 -10.02 2.39
CA ILE A 67 6.68 -8.99 1.62
C ILE A 67 6.36 -9.04 0.11
N GLY A 68 6.09 -10.22 -0.44
CA GLY A 68 5.73 -10.40 -1.85
C GLY A 68 4.37 -9.80 -2.18
N LYS A 69 3.35 -10.09 -1.34
CA LYS A 69 2.04 -9.47 -1.45
C LYS A 69 2.13 -7.95 -1.30
N LEU A 70 2.88 -7.50 -0.29
CA LEU A 70 3.07 -6.09 0.01
C LEU A 70 3.70 -5.34 -1.17
N ALA A 71 4.74 -5.93 -1.80
CA ALA A 71 5.44 -5.33 -2.91
C ALA A 71 4.57 -5.10 -4.15
N VAL A 72 3.67 -6.03 -4.44
CA VAL A 72 2.70 -5.85 -5.53
C VAL A 72 1.65 -4.81 -5.14
N CYS A 73 1.07 -4.93 -3.94
CA CYS A 73 0.01 -4.03 -3.49
C CYS A 73 0.47 -2.58 -3.46
N GLY A 74 1.61 -2.27 -2.84
CA GLY A 74 2.08 -0.89 -2.67
C GLY A 74 2.21 -0.16 -4.00
N THR A 75 2.96 -0.73 -4.96
CA THR A 75 3.15 -0.08 -6.27
C THR A 75 1.86 -0.02 -7.09
N VAL A 76 1.01 -1.07 -7.04
CA VAL A 76 -0.31 -1.06 -7.69
C VAL A 76 -1.19 0.04 -7.09
N ASN A 77 -1.20 0.17 -5.76
CA ASN A 77 -2.00 1.17 -5.06
C ASN A 77 -1.55 2.59 -5.40
N ASP A 78 -0.26 2.85 -5.43
CA ASP A 78 0.29 4.15 -5.86
C ASP A 78 -0.22 4.56 -7.26
N LEU A 79 -0.14 3.63 -8.23
CA LEU A 79 -0.66 3.87 -9.57
C LEU A 79 -2.16 4.20 -9.56
N CYS A 80 -2.93 3.49 -8.72
CA CYS A 80 -4.35 3.72 -8.54
C CYS A 80 -4.63 5.08 -7.90
N MET A 81 -3.89 5.44 -6.84
CA MET A 81 -4.06 6.73 -6.14
C MET A 81 -3.72 7.92 -7.06
N ALA A 82 -2.84 7.73 -8.02
CA ALA A 82 -2.56 8.71 -9.06
C ALA A 82 -3.65 8.78 -10.17
N GLY A 83 -4.73 7.99 -10.07
CA GLY A 83 -5.81 7.94 -11.05
C GLY A 83 -5.51 7.05 -12.26
N GLY A 84 -4.51 6.19 -12.16
CA GLY A 84 -4.10 5.26 -13.21
C GLY A 84 -4.78 3.89 -13.11
N LYS A 85 -4.85 3.20 -14.24
CA LYS A 85 -5.09 1.76 -14.30
C LYS A 85 -3.73 1.06 -14.37
N PRO A 86 -3.31 0.31 -13.35
CA PRO A 86 -2.07 -0.47 -13.37
C PRO A 86 -2.08 -1.51 -14.49
N LEU A 87 -0.93 -1.75 -15.11
CA LEU A 87 -0.78 -2.72 -16.19
C LEU A 87 0.46 -3.61 -16.04
N TYR A 88 1.60 -3.01 -15.77
CA TYR A 88 2.89 -3.70 -15.76
C TYR A 88 3.71 -3.33 -14.54
N LEU A 89 4.46 -4.32 -14.02
CA LEU A 89 5.43 -4.14 -12.95
C LEU A 89 6.80 -4.68 -13.40
N SER A 90 7.86 -4.03 -12.94
CA SER A 90 9.16 -4.65 -12.78
C SER A 90 9.28 -5.25 -11.38
N LEU A 91 10.14 -6.26 -11.22
CA LEU A 91 10.40 -6.92 -9.95
C LEU A 91 11.90 -7.08 -9.75
N SER A 92 12.46 -6.43 -8.75
CA SER A 92 13.85 -6.63 -8.35
C SER A 92 13.93 -7.29 -6.98
N LEU A 93 14.72 -8.35 -6.87
CA LEU A 93 14.93 -9.13 -5.66
C LEU A 93 16.37 -8.94 -5.17
N ILE A 94 16.55 -8.58 -3.90
CA ILE A 94 17.84 -8.63 -3.20
C ILE A 94 17.71 -9.73 -2.15
N LEU A 95 18.44 -10.82 -2.36
CA LEU A 95 18.37 -12.03 -1.55
C LEU A 95 19.62 -12.13 -0.68
N GLU A 96 19.45 -12.54 0.56
CA GLU A 96 20.58 -12.82 1.45
C GLU A 96 21.04 -14.26 1.27
N GLU A 97 22.36 -14.48 1.23
CA GLU A 97 22.95 -15.81 1.25
C GLU A 97 22.51 -16.60 2.48
N GLY A 98 21.99 -17.80 2.27
CA GLY A 98 21.43 -18.64 3.32
C GLY A 98 19.90 -18.60 3.44
N LEU A 99 19.23 -17.72 2.70
CA LEU A 99 17.76 -17.75 2.61
C LEU A 99 17.29 -19.13 2.13
N PRO A 100 16.35 -19.80 2.85
CA PRO A 100 15.78 -21.06 2.38
C PRO A 100 15.08 -20.88 1.03
N MET A 101 15.32 -21.81 0.11
CA MET A 101 14.70 -21.79 -1.23
C MET A 101 13.16 -21.87 -1.15
N ASP A 102 12.63 -22.56 -0.15
CA ASP A 102 11.18 -22.68 0.07
C ASP A 102 10.55 -21.35 0.51
N ASP A 103 11.30 -20.52 1.25
CA ASP A 103 10.84 -19.16 1.61
C ASP A 103 10.78 -18.27 0.37
N LEU A 104 11.80 -18.33 -0.50
CA LEU A 104 11.76 -17.63 -1.78
C LEU A 104 10.57 -18.08 -2.64
N ARG A 105 10.33 -19.39 -2.76
CA ARG A 105 9.15 -19.92 -3.49
C ARG A 105 7.86 -19.38 -2.92
N THR A 106 7.71 -19.36 -1.61
CA THR A 106 6.53 -18.81 -0.93
C THR A 106 6.28 -17.35 -1.31
N VAL A 107 7.34 -16.54 -1.30
CA VAL A 107 7.26 -15.12 -1.68
C VAL A 107 6.92 -14.95 -3.17
N VAL A 108 7.57 -15.71 -4.05
CA VAL A 108 7.31 -15.68 -5.50
C VAL A 108 5.86 -16.08 -5.83
N ASP A 109 5.35 -17.14 -5.21
CA ASP A 109 3.95 -17.56 -5.36
C ASP A 109 2.96 -16.48 -4.87
N SER A 110 3.31 -15.79 -3.78
CA SER A 110 2.51 -14.68 -3.24
C SER A 110 2.48 -13.50 -4.21
N ILE A 111 3.64 -13.14 -4.79
CA ILE A 111 3.74 -12.10 -5.83
C ILE A 111 2.88 -12.47 -7.03
N ALA A 112 3.02 -13.69 -7.56
CA ALA A 112 2.30 -14.14 -8.75
C ALA A 112 0.77 -14.10 -8.54
N ARG A 113 0.31 -14.60 -7.39
CA ARG A 113 -1.10 -14.58 -7.02
C ARG A 113 -1.64 -13.17 -6.90
N THR A 114 -0.91 -12.28 -6.23
CA THR A 114 -1.33 -10.89 -6.02
C THR A 114 -1.30 -10.08 -7.31
N ALA A 115 -0.30 -10.28 -8.17
CA ALA A 115 -0.22 -9.67 -9.50
C ALA A 115 -1.42 -10.09 -10.37
N LYS A 116 -1.80 -11.38 -10.33
CA LYS A 116 -2.98 -11.89 -11.02
C LYS A 116 -4.27 -11.28 -10.47
N GLU A 117 -4.41 -11.15 -9.15
CA GLU A 117 -5.54 -10.50 -8.50
C GLU A 117 -5.66 -9.03 -8.93
N ALA A 118 -4.54 -8.31 -8.95
CA ALA A 118 -4.48 -6.91 -9.37
C ALA A 118 -4.60 -6.69 -10.90
N GLY A 119 -4.59 -7.77 -11.70
CA GLY A 119 -4.65 -7.70 -13.15
C GLY A 119 -3.41 -7.09 -13.79
N VAL A 120 -2.23 -7.20 -13.15
CA VAL A 120 -0.95 -6.69 -13.66
C VAL A 120 -0.02 -7.83 -14.05
N GLN A 121 0.94 -7.54 -14.95
CA GLN A 121 1.96 -8.47 -15.36
C GLN A 121 3.34 -8.00 -14.92
N ILE A 122 4.17 -8.93 -14.42
CA ILE A 122 5.58 -8.69 -14.18
C ILE A 122 6.32 -8.94 -15.49
N VAL A 123 6.88 -7.88 -16.07
CA VAL A 123 7.41 -7.93 -17.45
C VAL A 123 8.93 -7.87 -17.53
N THR A 124 9.58 -7.49 -16.45
CA THR A 124 11.06 -7.46 -16.34
C THR A 124 11.45 -7.53 -14.86
N GLY A 125 12.70 -7.86 -14.59
CA GLY A 125 13.20 -7.91 -13.22
C GLY A 125 14.70 -8.07 -13.12
N ASP A 126 15.19 -8.06 -11.90
CA ASP A 126 16.59 -8.32 -11.57
C ASP A 126 16.70 -9.11 -10.28
N THR A 127 17.78 -9.88 -10.11
CA THR A 127 18.06 -10.63 -8.89
C THR A 127 19.49 -10.43 -8.48
N LYS A 128 19.69 -10.00 -7.24
CA LYS A 128 21.02 -9.90 -6.62
C LYS A 128 21.05 -10.76 -5.37
N VAL A 129 22.22 -11.32 -5.09
CA VAL A 129 22.50 -11.99 -3.82
C VAL A 129 23.56 -11.19 -3.08
N VAL A 130 23.31 -10.96 -1.79
CA VAL A 130 24.24 -10.30 -0.86
C VAL A 130 24.72 -11.30 0.19
N GLU A 131 25.87 -11.03 0.78
CA GLU A 131 26.46 -11.86 1.81
C GLU A 131 25.55 -11.96 3.05
N ARG A 132 25.67 -13.05 3.78
CA ARG A 132 24.95 -13.26 5.04
C ARG A 132 25.22 -12.12 6.03
N GLY A 133 24.15 -11.58 6.60
CA GLY A 133 24.17 -10.43 7.53
C GLY A 133 24.11 -9.07 6.83
N SER A 134 23.98 -9.04 5.48
CA SER A 134 23.84 -7.79 4.70
C SER A 134 22.41 -7.46 4.33
N ALA A 135 21.47 -8.37 4.62
CA ALA A 135 20.03 -8.13 4.49
C ALA A 135 19.27 -8.87 5.61
N ASP A 136 17.96 -8.78 5.66
CA ASP A 136 17.11 -9.58 6.55
C ASP A 136 16.35 -10.64 5.75
N GLY A 137 17.06 -11.53 5.13
CA GLY A 137 16.56 -12.59 4.26
C GLY A 137 16.32 -12.08 2.84
N LEU A 138 15.42 -11.14 2.62
CA LEU A 138 15.17 -10.56 1.30
C LEU A 138 14.58 -9.16 1.36
N TYR A 139 14.89 -8.38 0.32
CA TYR A 139 14.26 -7.10 0.01
C TYR A 139 13.70 -7.13 -1.41
N ILE A 140 12.64 -6.38 -1.63
CA ILE A 140 11.97 -6.31 -2.92
C ILE A 140 11.84 -4.84 -3.35
N ASN A 141 12.12 -4.56 -4.63
CA ASN A 141 11.71 -3.32 -5.25
C ASN A 141 10.79 -3.64 -6.43
N THR A 142 9.72 -2.86 -6.56
CA THR A 142 8.83 -2.89 -7.72
C THR A 142 8.73 -1.48 -8.31
N ALA A 143 8.69 -1.42 -9.64
CA ALA A 143 8.28 -0.22 -10.35
C ALA A 143 7.12 -0.56 -11.28
N GLY A 144 6.15 0.35 -11.39
CA GLY A 144 4.92 0.08 -12.10
C GLY A 144 4.57 1.12 -13.16
N ILE A 145 3.93 0.65 -14.23
CA ILE A 145 3.37 1.47 -15.30
C ILE A 145 1.86 1.24 -15.39
N GLY A 146 1.11 2.34 -15.47
CA GLY A 146 -0.32 2.34 -15.73
C GLY A 146 -0.71 3.40 -16.76
N VAL A 147 -1.95 3.37 -17.19
CA VAL A 147 -2.54 4.39 -18.06
C VAL A 147 -3.47 5.27 -17.22
N LEU A 148 -3.27 6.59 -17.30
CA LEU A 148 -4.09 7.57 -16.61
C LEU A 148 -5.55 7.48 -17.08
N ARG A 149 -6.49 7.34 -16.13
CA ARG A 149 -7.93 7.27 -16.36
C ARG A 149 -8.67 8.46 -15.79
N ALA A 150 -8.15 9.06 -14.71
CA ALA A 150 -8.75 10.19 -14.04
C ALA A 150 -7.73 11.33 -13.90
N PRO A 151 -7.64 12.23 -14.88
CA PRO A 151 -6.78 13.41 -14.80
C PRO A 151 -7.32 14.42 -13.79
N GLY A 152 -6.42 15.23 -13.22
CA GLY A 152 -6.79 16.35 -12.34
C GLY A 152 -6.98 16.01 -10.88
N LEU A 153 -6.69 14.77 -10.47
CA LEU A 153 -6.61 14.41 -9.05
C LEU A 153 -5.43 15.12 -8.39
N GLY A 154 -5.64 15.60 -7.17
CA GLY A 154 -4.56 16.18 -6.38
C GLY A 154 -5.00 17.32 -5.48
N ARG A 155 -4.06 17.84 -4.69
CA ARG A 155 -4.29 18.89 -3.68
C ARG A 155 -4.94 20.15 -4.25
N ALA A 156 -4.62 20.54 -5.46
CA ALA A 156 -5.18 21.70 -6.13
C ALA A 156 -6.69 21.56 -6.43
N ALA A 157 -7.22 20.34 -6.44
CA ALA A 157 -8.63 20.08 -6.66
C ALA A 157 -9.50 20.23 -5.39
N LEU A 158 -8.89 20.22 -4.19
CA LEU A 158 -9.60 20.31 -2.92
C LEU A 158 -10.36 21.63 -2.76
N ARG A 159 -11.54 21.58 -2.13
CA ARG A 159 -12.42 22.73 -1.87
C ARG A 159 -12.98 22.66 -0.45
N PRO A 160 -13.26 23.81 0.19
CA PRO A 160 -14.03 23.81 1.43
C PRO A 160 -15.40 23.15 1.22
N GLY A 161 -15.81 22.29 2.15
CA GLY A 161 -17.03 21.50 2.09
C GLY A 161 -16.84 20.08 1.56
N ASP A 162 -15.71 19.76 0.90
CA ASP A 162 -15.43 18.41 0.41
C ASP A 162 -15.46 17.39 1.56
N ALA A 163 -16.00 16.21 1.30
CA ALA A 163 -16.08 15.11 2.26
C ALA A 163 -14.79 14.28 2.26
N VAL A 164 -14.29 13.95 3.45
CA VAL A 164 -13.15 13.03 3.64
C VAL A 164 -13.69 11.64 3.94
N LEU A 165 -13.37 10.68 3.10
CA LEU A 165 -13.82 9.29 3.18
C LEU A 165 -12.63 8.35 3.42
N ILE A 166 -12.90 7.24 4.11
CA ILE A 166 -11.95 6.10 4.26
C ILE A 166 -12.65 4.82 3.83
N SER A 167 -11.94 3.89 3.20
CA SER A 167 -12.52 2.64 2.70
C SER A 167 -12.73 1.57 3.76
N GLY A 168 -12.28 1.76 4.99
CA GLY A 168 -12.47 0.79 6.10
C GLY A 168 -11.59 1.09 7.30
N SER A 169 -11.47 0.12 8.21
CA SER A 169 -10.75 0.21 9.48
C SER A 169 -9.28 0.58 9.30
N VAL A 170 -8.75 1.45 10.16
CA VAL A 170 -7.39 1.99 10.07
C VAL A 170 -6.41 1.25 10.98
N GLY A 171 -5.11 1.26 10.63
CA GLY A 171 -4.02 0.79 11.47
C GLY A 171 -3.77 -0.72 11.48
N CYS A 172 -4.54 -1.51 10.71
CA CYS A 172 -4.45 -2.97 10.74
C CYS A 172 -3.09 -3.51 10.32
N HIS A 173 -2.46 -2.94 9.29
CA HIS A 173 -1.15 -3.41 8.82
C HIS A 173 -0.07 -3.18 9.87
N GLY A 174 0.06 -1.95 10.37
CA GLY A 174 1.05 -1.61 11.39
C GLY A 174 0.93 -2.50 12.62
N ALA A 175 -0.29 -2.69 13.15
CA ALA A 175 -0.54 -3.56 14.29
C ALA A 175 -0.21 -5.04 13.99
N ALA A 176 -0.56 -5.56 12.80
CA ALA A 176 -0.28 -6.94 12.42
C ALA A 176 1.22 -7.25 12.29
N VAL A 177 2.02 -6.34 11.74
CA VAL A 177 3.48 -6.48 11.66
C VAL A 177 4.11 -6.46 13.05
N MET A 178 3.63 -5.61 13.95
CA MET A 178 4.12 -5.57 15.34
C MET A 178 3.80 -6.87 16.09
N MET A 179 2.61 -7.44 15.91
CA MET A 179 2.30 -8.78 16.44
C MET A 179 3.27 -9.83 15.94
N ALA A 180 3.57 -9.81 14.65
CA ALA A 180 4.50 -10.76 14.04
C ALA A 180 5.91 -10.67 14.62
N ARG A 181 6.32 -9.51 15.13
CA ARG A 181 7.59 -9.32 15.86
C ARG A 181 7.58 -9.86 17.29
N GLY A 182 6.43 -10.26 17.79
CA GLY A 182 6.26 -10.65 19.20
C GLY A 182 6.27 -9.48 20.17
N GLU A 183 6.06 -8.27 19.67
CA GLU A 183 6.02 -7.04 20.48
C GLU A 183 4.67 -6.85 21.17
N LEU A 184 3.63 -7.60 20.76
CA LEU A 184 2.28 -7.51 21.31
C LEU A 184 1.79 -8.83 21.90
N PRO A 185 1.47 -8.90 23.18
CA PRO A 185 0.79 -10.03 23.80
C PRO A 185 -0.74 -9.96 23.57
N VAL A 186 -1.18 -9.65 22.35
CA VAL A 186 -2.62 -9.53 22.04
C VAL A 186 -3.15 -10.84 21.50
N GLU A 187 -4.14 -11.41 22.18
CA GLU A 187 -4.92 -12.52 21.65
C GLU A 187 -5.97 -11.97 20.67
N GLY A 188 -6.06 -12.54 19.49
CA GLY A 188 -7.08 -12.18 18.50
C GLY A 188 -6.64 -12.40 17.05
N ASP A 189 -7.59 -12.39 16.11
CA ASP A 189 -7.36 -12.52 14.67
C ASP A 189 -7.03 -11.15 14.06
N LEU A 190 -5.92 -10.55 14.50
CA LEU A 190 -5.41 -9.31 13.91
C LEU A 190 -4.60 -9.64 12.66
N ARG A 191 -5.07 -9.16 11.52
CA ARG A 191 -4.42 -9.35 10.21
C ARG A 191 -4.17 -8.02 9.53
N SER A 192 -3.10 -7.96 8.75
CA SER A 192 -2.85 -6.87 7.83
C SER A 192 -4.00 -6.71 6.84
N ASP A 193 -4.35 -5.47 6.57
CA ASP A 193 -5.29 -5.08 5.53
C ASP A 193 -4.67 -5.08 4.12
N CYS A 194 -3.40 -5.45 3.97
CA CYS A 194 -2.66 -5.44 2.70
C CYS A 194 -3.45 -6.11 1.56
N ARG A 195 -3.77 -5.32 0.53
CA ARG A 195 -4.54 -5.73 -0.66
C ARG A 195 -4.41 -4.73 -1.81
N PRO A 196 -4.61 -5.17 -3.07
CA PRO A 196 -4.74 -4.25 -4.19
C PRO A 196 -6.01 -3.38 -4.06
N LEU A 197 -5.90 -2.10 -4.38
CA LEU A 197 -7.00 -1.12 -4.32
C LEU A 197 -7.57 -0.76 -5.69
N HIS A 198 -7.20 -1.49 -6.75
CA HIS A 198 -7.56 -1.18 -8.13
C HIS A 198 -9.07 -1.14 -8.36
N ASP A 199 -9.85 -2.07 -7.78
CA ASP A 199 -11.31 -2.10 -7.90
C ASP A 199 -11.97 -0.96 -7.12
N LEU A 200 -11.53 -0.73 -5.87
CA LEU A 200 -12.07 0.33 -5.03
C LEU A 200 -11.80 1.72 -5.63
N SER A 201 -10.58 1.96 -6.12
CA SER A 201 -10.22 3.22 -6.76
C SER A 201 -11.01 3.43 -8.05
N ALA A 202 -11.14 2.40 -8.89
CA ALA A 202 -11.93 2.46 -10.12
C ALA A 202 -13.41 2.76 -9.83
N ALA A 203 -14.00 2.13 -8.81
CA ALA A 203 -15.38 2.37 -8.42
C ALA A 203 -15.60 3.80 -7.87
N ALA A 204 -14.68 4.27 -7.03
CA ALA A 204 -14.74 5.64 -6.51
C ALA A 204 -14.67 6.67 -7.64
N LEU A 205 -13.75 6.49 -8.59
CA LEU A 205 -13.58 7.38 -9.74
C LEU A 205 -14.79 7.35 -10.68
N ALA A 206 -15.37 6.17 -10.91
CA ALA A 206 -16.58 6.00 -11.73
C ALA A 206 -17.82 6.68 -11.11
N ALA A 207 -17.92 6.71 -9.77
CA ALA A 207 -18.97 7.43 -9.07
C ALA A 207 -18.87 8.97 -9.21
N GLY A 208 -17.68 9.47 -9.54
CA GLY A 208 -17.42 10.88 -9.84
C GLY A 208 -17.20 11.76 -8.61
N GLY A 209 -16.79 13.01 -8.85
CA GLY A 209 -16.59 14.02 -7.80
C GLY A 209 -15.36 13.83 -6.92
N VAL A 210 -14.52 12.83 -7.18
CA VAL A 210 -13.27 12.59 -6.47
C VAL A 210 -12.27 13.71 -6.77
N ARG A 211 -11.66 14.26 -5.71
CA ARG A 211 -10.65 15.31 -5.77
C ARG A 211 -9.23 14.78 -5.65
N ILE A 212 -9.02 13.83 -4.73
CA ILE A 212 -7.75 13.20 -4.45
C ILE A 212 -7.99 11.81 -3.87
N LEU A 213 -7.11 10.87 -4.19
CA LEU A 213 -7.00 9.55 -3.58
C LEU A 213 -5.62 9.41 -2.95
N ARG A 214 -5.52 8.66 -1.87
CA ARG A 214 -4.25 8.25 -1.25
C ARG A 214 -4.45 7.02 -0.38
N ASP A 215 -3.49 6.13 -0.38
CA ASP A 215 -3.37 5.07 0.62
C ASP A 215 -2.57 5.57 1.83
N PRO A 216 -3.11 5.47 3.04
CA PRO A 216 -2.46 5.98 4.25
C PRO A 216 -1.44 4.97 4.79
N THR A 217 -0.32 4.81 4.09
CA THR A 217 0.78 3.90 4.44
C THR A 217 1.61 4.46 5.60
N ARG A 218 2.88 4.77 5.43
CA ARG A 218 3.74 5.28 6.52
C ARG A 218 3.21 6.57 7.12
N GLY A 219 3.06 6.56 8.46
CA GLY A 219 2.51 7.69 9.21
C GLY A 219 0.98 7.75 9.18
N GLY A 220 0.32 6.76 8.56
CA GLY A 220 -1.11 6.54 8.61
C GLY A 220 -1.97 7.69 8.07
N VAL A 221 -3.21 7.68 8.48
CA VAL A 221 -4.22 8.69 8.10
C VAL A 221 -3.78 10.11 8.50
N ALA A 222 -3.22 10.27 9.71
CA ALA A 222 -2.82 11.57 10.22
C ALA A 222 -1.77 12.25 9.34
N THR A 223 -0.70 11.54 8.97
CA THR A 223 0.36 12.10 8.11
C THR A 223 -0.17 12.40 6.72
N THR A 224 -0.90 11.46 6.11
CA THR A 224 -1.47 11.61 4.77
C THR A 224 -2.38 12.83 4.65
N LEU A 225 -3.27 13.06 5.63
CA LEU A 225 -4.15 14.22 5.60
C LEU A 225 -3.39 15.55 5.78
N ASN A 226 -2.31 15.55 6.56
CA ASN A 226 -1.45 16.73 6.64
C ASN A 226 -0.73 17.01 5.31
N GLU A 227 -0.33 15.97 4.56
CA GLU A 227 0.25 16.14 3.23
C GLU A 227 -0.73 16.78 2.24
N PHE A 228 -2.02 16.49 2.35
CA PHE A 228 -3.06 17.12 1.53
C PHE A 228 -3.13 18.64 1.73
N LEU A 229 -2.79 19.13 2.91
CA LEU A 229 -2.90 20.53 3.30
C LEU A 229 -1.63 21.35 3.11
N GLU A 230 -0.51 20.72 2.73
CA GLU A 230 0.79 21.40 2.63
C GLU A 230 0.77 22.61 1.72
N GLY A 231 1.20 23.76 2.29
CA GLY A 231 1.30 25.03 1.57
C GLY A 231 -0.03 25.64 1.13
N GLY A 232 -1.17 25.06 1.55
CA GLY A 232 -2.50 25.51 1.17
C GLY A 232 -3.25 26.25 2.28
N PRO A 233 -4.36 26.90 1.94
CA PRO A 233 -5.22 27.65 2.88
C PRO A 233 -6.28 26.79 3.55
N LEU A 234 -6.32 25.48 3.26
CA LEU A 234 -7.36 24.57 3.72
C LEU A 234 -7.02 23.96 5.08
N CYS A 235 -8.01 23.40 5.75
CA CYS A 235 -7.90 22.54 6.91
C CYS A 235 -8.77 21.29 6.71
N ILE A 236 -8.60 20.30 7.58
CA ILE A 236 -9.48 19.14 7.64
C ILE A 236 -9.94 18.98 9.08
N ASP A 237 -11.25 18.88 9.25
CA ASP A 237 -11.90 18.56 10.51
C ASP A 237 -12.37 17.09 10.44
N LEU A 238 -11.94 16.28 11.41
CA LEU A 238 -12.25 14.85 11.56
C LEU A 238 -13.15 14.65 12.78
N GLU A 239 -14.03 13.65 12.70
CA GLU A 239 -14.87 13.19 13.81
C GLU A 239 -14.37 11.81 14.31
N GLU A 240 -13.85 11.77 15.54
CA GLU A 240 -13.23 10.55 16.11
C GLU A 240 -14.18 9.35 16.09
N GLU A 241 -15.46 9.56 16.46
CA GLU A 241 -16.48 8.50 16.47
C GLU A 241 -16.79 7.93 15.09
N SER A 242 -16.45 8.65 14.03
CA SER A 242 -16.67 8.24 12.64
C SER A 242 -15.50 7.46 12.05
N ILE A 243 -14.35 7.42 12.73
CA ILE A 243 -13.16 6.73 12.23
C ILE A 243 -13.20 5.27 12.65
N PRO A 244 -13.30 4.32 11.71
CA PRO A 244 -13.38 2.91 12.07
C PRO A 244 -12.00 2.40 12.52
N VAL A 245 -11.95 1.84 13.72
CA VAL A 245 -10.78 1.15 14.27
C VAL A 245 -11.26 -0.19 14.82
N ASP A 246 -10.70 -1.28 14.30
CA ASP A 246 -11.06 -2.62 14.77
C ASP A 246 -10.59 -2.82 16.23
N ALA A 247 -11.41 -3.48 17.03
CA ALA A 247 -11.13 -3.66 18.46
C ALA A 247 -9.73 -4.27 18.77
N PRO A 248 -9.22 -5.27 18.01
CA PRO A 248 -7.84 -5.74 18.20
C PRO A 248 -6.77 -4.68 17.90
N VAL A 249 -7.01 -3.80 16.92
CA VAL A 249 -6.09 -2.69 16.59
C VAL A 249 -6.09 -1.67 17.72
N ALA A 250 -7.27 -1.27 18.20
CA ALA A 250 -7.41 -0.34 19.31
C ALA A 250 -6.69 -0.87 20.56
N ALA A 251 -6.94 -2.13 20.94
CA ALA A 251 -6.29 -2.77 22.09
C ALA A 251 -4.76 -2.83 21.93
N ALA A 252 -4.26 -3.13 20.74
CA ALA A 252 -2.84 -3.14 20.43
C ALA A 252 -2.21 -1.75 20.59
N CYS A 253 -2.85 -0.73 20.02
CA CYS A 253 -2.39 0.64 20.10
C CYS A 253 -2.40 1.16 21.55
N ASP A 254 -3.45 0.85 22.31
CA ASP A 254 -3.56 1.25 23.73
C ASP A 254 -2.43 0.66 24.59
N LEU A 255 -2.10 -0.62 24.39
CA LEU A 255 -1.02 -1.30 25.08
C LEU A 255 0.34 -0.66 24.83
N LEU A 256 0.57 -0.17 23.63
CA LEU A 256 1.83 0.39 23.19
C LEU A 256 1.91 1.92 23.37
N GLY A 257 0.81 2.56 23.78
CA GLY A 257 0.71 4.01 23.79
C GLY A 257 0.79 4.64 22.40
N LEU A 258 0.32 3.93 21.38
CA LEU A 258 0.28 4.40 19.99
C LEU A 258 -1.11 4.92 19.63
N ASP A 259 -1.15 5.83 18.68
CA ASP A 259 -2.41 6.30 18.09
C ASP A 259 -2.64 5.56 16.77
N PRO A 260 -3.77 4.84 16.61
CA PRO A 260 -4.07 4.11 15.39
C PRO A 260 -4.11 4.97 14.12
N LEU A 261 -4.32 6.29 14.25
CA LEU A 261 -4.28 7.22 13.12
C LEU A 261 -2.90 7.40 12.51
N TYR A 262 -1.83 7.01 13.21
CA TYR A 262 -0.46 7.02 12.71
C TYR A 262 0.03 5.62 12.28
N ALA A 263 -0.77 4.58 12.54
CA ALA A 263 -0.44 3.23 12.13
C ALA A 263 -0.71 3.04 10.64
N ALA A 264 0.21 2.34 9.96
CA ALA A 264 0.12 2.12 8.53
C ALA A 264 -1.07 1.25 8.13
N CYS A 265 -1.65 1.58 6.98
CA CYS A 265 -2.64 0.79 6.27
C CYS A 265 -2.10 0.48 4.87
N GLU A 266 -2.09 -0.78 4.46
CA GLU A 266 -1.57 -1.22 3.16
C GLU A 266 -2.67 -1.72 2.21
N GLY A 267 -3.94 -1.49 2.60
CA GLY A 267 -5.12 -1.88 1.84
C GLY A 267 -6.33 -0.99 2.13
N ARG A 268 -6.08 0.24 2.56
CA ARG A 268 -7.11 1.28 2.75
C ARG A 268 -6.84 2.46 1.83
N MET A 269 -7.93 3.12 1.46
CA MET A 269 -7.92 4.29 0.60
C MET A 269 -8.61 5.45 1.27
N LEU A 270 -7.92 6.57 1.40
CA LEU A 270 -8.52 7.88 1.66
C LEU A 270 -8.98 8.48 0.33
N ALA A 271 -10.20 8.98 0.30
CA ALA A 271 -10.75 9.73 -0.82
C ALA A 271 -11.33 11.04 -0.31
N VAL A 272 -10.97 12.15 -0.95
CA VAL A 272 -11.68 13.42 -0.74
C VAL A 272 -12.56 13.65 -1.96
N THR A 273 -13.84 13.92 -1.72
CA THR A 273 -14.86 14.02 -2.77
C THR A 273 -15.70 15.28 -2.60
N ALA A 274 -16.27 15.75 -3.70
CA ALA A 274 -17.31 16.76 -3.65
C ALA A 274 -18.46 16.29 -2.73
N PRO A 275 -19.04 17.17 -1.89
CA PRO A 275 -20.02 16.77 -0.89
C PRO A 275 -21.26 16.08 -1.50
N GLU A 276 -21.70 16.52 -2.66
CA GLU A 276 -22.83 15.94 -3.41
C GLU A 276 -22.53 14.54 -3.97
N SER A 277 -21.27 14.17 -4.12
CA SER A 277 -20.85 12.85 -4.63
C SER A 277 -20.52 11.85 -3.53
N ALA A 278 -20.41 12.30 -2.26
CA ALA A 278 -19.90 11.47 -1.16
C ALA A 278 -20.69 10.16 -0.98
N GLU A 279 -22.02 10.23 -0.98
CA GLU A 279 -22.87 9.04 -0.80
C GLU A 279 -22.81 8.08 -2.01
N ALA A 280 -22.67 8.61 -3.22
CA ALA A 280 -22.50 7.76 -4.41
C ALA A 280 -21.15 7.01 -4.35
N VAL A 281 -20.07 7.69 -3.95
CA VAL A 281 -18.75 7.08 -3.76
C VAL A 281 -18.80 6.04 -2.65
N LEU A 282 -19.36 6.35 -1.48
CA LEU A 282 -19.50 5.40 -0.37
C LEU A 282 -20.30 4.16 -0.77
N SER A 283 -21.41 4.35 -1.48
CA SER A 283 -22.23 3.25 -1.98
C SER A 283 -21.45 2.35 -2.94
N ALA A 284 -20.68 2.94 -3.85
CA ALA A 284 -19.85 2.20 -4.79
C ALA A 284 -18.73 1.41 -4.08
N LEU A 285 -18.10 2.00 -3.07
CA LEU A 285 -17.08 1.33 -2.27
C LEU A 285 -17.67 0.16 -1.47
N ARG A 286 -18.79 0.39 -0.77
CA ARG A 286 -19.45 -0.62 0.08
C ARG A 286 -19.96 -1.83 -0.69
N ALA A 287 -20.17 -1.71 -1.98
CA ALA A 287 -20.57 -2.81 -2.85
C ALA A 287 -19.43 -3.77 -3.20
N LEU A 288 -18.18 -3.45 -2.85
CA LEU A 288 -17.00 -4.22 -3.21
C LEU A 288 -16.31 -4.83 -1.99
N PRO A 289 -15.67 -6.00 -2.15
CA PRO A 289 -14.88 -6.62 -1.10
C PRO A 289 -13.80 -5.67 -0.56
N GLY A 290 -13.79 -5.49 0.78
CA GLY A 290 -12.86 -4.62 1.49
C GLY A 290 -13.25 -3.15 1.55
N GLY A 291 -14.38 -2.78 0.95
CA GLY A 291 -14.99 -1.47 1.07
C GLY A 291 -16.27 -1.44 1.90
N GLU A 292 -16.69 -2.57 2.47
CA GLU A 292 -17.95 -2.71 3.23
C GLU A 292 -18.02 -1.73 4.42
N GLY A 293 -16.86 -1.45 5.02
CA GLY A 293 -16.70 -0.50 6.13
C GLY A 293 -16.44 0.94 5.70
N ALA A 294 -16.59 1.27 4.41
CA ALA A 294 -16.33 2.63 3.95
C ALA A 294 -17.26 3.65 4.60
N CYS A 295 -16.68 4.75 5.09
CA CYS A 295 -17.42 5.78 5.78
C CYS A 295 -16.81 7.17 5.57
N ARG A 296 -17.60 8.20 5.88
CA ARG A 296 -17.12 9.57 5.95
C ARG A 296 -16.52 9.79 7.34
N ILE A 297 -15.30 10.33 7.37
CA ILE A 297 -14.57 10.58 8.62
C ILE A 297 -14.38 12.07 8.91
N GLY A 298 -14.69 12.95 7.96
CA GLY A 298 -14.49 14.38 8.16
C GLY A 298 -14.87 15.24 6.97
N THR A 299 -14.42 16.49 7.04
CA THR A 299 -14.73 17.54 6.05
C THR A 299 -13.53 18.45 5.85
N VAL A 300 -13.32 18.90 4.62
CA VAL A 300 -12.35 19.94 4.29
C VAL A 300 -12.95 21.30 4.63
N GLY A 301 -12.20 22.13 5.35
CA GLY A 301 -12.59 23.49 5.75
C GLY A 301 -11.49 24.50 5.41
N ASN A 302 -11.66 25.73 5.92
CA ASN A 302 -10.67 26.80 5.77
C ASN A 302 -10.49 27.65 7.05
N ALA A 303 -11.13 27.25 8.15
CA ALA A 303 -11.10 28.02 9.39
C ALA A 303 -9.72 27.98 10.10
N ARG A 304 -8.95 26.92 9.87
CA ARG A 304 -7.64 26.65 10.51
C ARG A 304 -6.61 26.20 9.48
N PRO A 305 -6.10 27.10 8.62
CA PRO A 305 -5.23 26.74 7.50
C PRO A 305 -4.04 25.86 7.88
N GLY A 306 -3.82 24.79 7.10
CA GLY A 306 -2.73 23.84 7.27
C GLY A 306 -2.87 22.90 8.49
N LYS A 307 -4.06 22.82 9.12
CA LYS A 307 -4.28 21.96 10.28
C LYS A 307 -5.28 20.84 9.99
N VAL A 308 -4.93 19.64 10.47
CA VAL A 308 -5.87 18.54 10.64
C VAL A 308 -6.30 18.55 12.10
N VAL A 309 -7.59 18.68 12.34
CA VAL A 309 -8.18 18.76 13.69
C VAL A 309 -9.09 17.56 13.90
N LEU A 310 -8.88 16.84 14.97
CA LEU A 310 -9.73 15.73 15.41
C LEU A 310 -10.66 16.24 16.52
N HIS A 311 -11.96 16.17 16.29
CA HIS A 311 -12.98 16.38 17.32
C HIS A 311 -13.19 15.06 18.06
N THR A 312 -12.94 15.07 19.36
CA THR A 312 -12.97 13.85 20.18
C THR A 312 -14.39 13.54 20.67
N ALA A 313 -14.67 12.27 20.90
CA ALA A 313 -15.93 11.77 21.47
C ALA A 313 -16.32 12.45 22.80
N LEU A 314 -15.34 12.96 23.55
CA LEU A 314 -15.54 13.67 24.82
C LEU A 314 -15.81 15.17 24.65
N GLY A 315 -15.98 15.66 23.41
CA GLY A 315 -16.26 17.08 23.11
C GLY A 315 -15.03 17.99 23.10
N GLY A 316 -13.82 17.43 23.18
CA GLY A 316 -12.57 18.15 22.98
C GLY A 316 -12.15 18.22 21.51
N SER A 317 -11.01 18.87 21.26
CA SER A 317 -10.38 18.85 19.93
C SER A 317 -8.86 18.80 20.10
N ARG A 318 -8.19 18.04 19.22
CA ARG A 318 -6.72 17.98 19.15
C ARG A 318 -6.23 18.18 17.71
N ILE A 319 -5.08 18.79 17.57
CA ILE A 319 -4.41 18.91 16.27
C ILE A 319 -3.62 17.62 16.03
N LEU A 320 -3.87 16.99 14.87
CA LEU A 320 -3.05 15.90 14.37
C LEU A 320 -1.91 16.51 13.54
N GLY A 321 -0.67 16.30 13.96
CA GLY A 321 0.52 16.70 13.20
C GLY A 321 0.99 15.58 12.27
N LYS A 322 2.04 15.86 11.48
CA LYS A 322 2.79 14.79 10.83
C LYS A 322 3.55 13.98 11.85
N LEU A 323 3.76 12.72 11.55
CA LEU A 323 4.58 11.84 12.36
C LEU A 323 6.00 12.42 12.48
N THR A 324 6.46 12.58 13.72
CA THR A 324 7.84 12.98 14.04
C THR A 324 8.60 11.75 14.55
N GLY A 325 9.53 11.24 13.77
CA GLY A 325 10.27 10.02 14.08
C GLY A 325 9.63 8.72 13.57
N ALA A 326 10.28 7.59 13.78
CA ALA A 326 9.79 6.28 13.36
C ALA A 326 9.08 5.60 14.54
N GLN A 327 7.75 5.71 14.61
CA GLN A 327 6.97 4.96 15.61
C GLN A 327 6.95 3.45 15.29
N LEU A 328 6.89 3.11 14.02
CA LEU A 328 6.83 1.73 13.52
C LEU A 328 7.89 1.55 12.43
N PRO A 329 9.16 1.26 12.80
CA PRO A 329 10.22 1.10 11.80
C PRO A 329 9.99 -0.17 10.96
N ARG A 330 10.33 -0.11 9.67
CA ARG A 330 10.39 -1.25 8.75
C ARG A 330 9.08 -2.08 8.72
N ILE A 331 7.95 -1.42 8.55
CA ILE A 331 6.63 -2.07 8.38
C ILE A 331 6.27 -2.28 6.90
N CYS A 332 7.00 -1.64 6.00
CA CYS A 332 6.85 -1.80 4.54
C CYS A 332 8.20 -1.95 3.84
#